data_dad72cfe94d485c4a9f97f94c52d4562
#
_entry.id   dad72cfe94d485c4a9f97f94c52d4562
#
_cell.length_a   1.000
_cell.length_b   1.000
_cell.length_c   1.000
_cell.angle_alpha   90.00
_cell.angle_beta   90.00
_cell.angle_gamma   90.00
#
_symmetry.space_group_name_H-M   'P 1'
#
loop_
_entity.id
_entity.type
_entity.pdbx_description
1 polymer ?
#
loop_
_entity_poly.entity_id
_entity_poly.type
_entity_poly.pdbx_seq_one_letter_code
_entity_poly.pdbx_strand_id
1 'polypeptide(L)'
;TVGAAVEMLVETTSAIVVIVDENRIPRGVLTEQDVVRRIAFRLEDSAALDGVASRPVRVIRSGDLMFHAIARMRRAHLRHMPVVDDRDQLVGMLTLDGALAAINSQLVDQIENLTQADDPAGMTLVRAAQIQVAEQLFSDDVPTPEIQSLVSHINNDIYRRMMRHCVATMENEGRGSPPREFCLIVMGSGGRGESYLNPDQDNGLIIADYPDDQHDAIDGYFSELSERLTQAMHAAGMPLCNGYVMAVNPLWRKTARQWRAQMDYWLAQRNGSALRLADIFFDFRGVAGERRLAAQLRDYITDRLHNDRGFLREMYLQDEGFGVALGLFNRFIVEKNDKAHRGELNLKITGTLPLVDAIRALALLHGVSETGTLVRIANLHALKVLDNDEADYLSGAYHHITNLLLRQQMADQRQGKEISYYVHPDSLTDREDDMLVDALKAIRDLRERIRSDLGGGLF
;
A
#
# COMPACT_ATOMS: atom_id res chain seq x y z
N THR A 1 -10.94 39.36 11.21
CA THR A 1 -12.16 39.31 10.39
C THR A 1 -12.12 38.11 9.47
N VAL A 2 -13.27 37.76 8.91
CA VAL A 2 -13.42 36.67 7.93
C VAL A 2 -12.57 36.93 6.68
N GLY A 3 -12.60 38.14 6.13
CA GLY A 3 -11.81 38.54 4.97
C GLY A 3 -10.31 38.33 5.19
N ALA A 4 -9.76 38.80 6.32
CA ALA A 4 -8.34 38.62 6.64
C ALA A 4 -7.93 37.14 6.75
N ALA A 5 -8.79 36.26 7.27
CA ALA A 5 -8.50 34.85 7.38
C ALA A 5 -8.57 34.13 6.01
N VAL A 6 -9.52 34.50 5.15
CA VAL A 6 -9.63 33.99 3.78
C VAL A 6 -8.44 34.45 2.93
N GLU A 7 -8.05 35.71 3.02
CA GLU A 7 -6.87 36.26 2.36
C GLU A 7 -5.59 35.50 2.75
N MET A 8 -5.42 35.24 4.06
CA MET A 8 -4.29 34.46 4.57
C MET A 8 -4.27 33.02 4.02
N LEU A 9 -5.42 32.35 3.89
CA LEU A 9 -5.51 31.01 3.26
C LEU A 9 -5.05 31.04 1.80
N VAL A 10 -5.46 32.08 1.07
CA VAL A 10 -5.12 32.23 -0.35
C VAL A 10 -3.65 32.58 -0.55
N GLU A 11 -3.13 33.57 0.20
CA GLU A 11 -1.76 34.04 0.04
C GLU A 11 -0.71 33.01 0.48
N THR A 12 -1.01 32.23 1.53
CA THR A 12 -0.07 31.25 2.08
C THR A 12 -0.25 29.85 1.47
N THR A 13 -1.22 29.65 0.58
CA THR A 13 -1.60 28.31 0.06
C THR A 13 -1.81 27.29 1.20
N SER A 14 -2.26 27.76 2.36
CA SER A 14 -2.45 26.94 3.53
C SER A 14 -3.90 26.43 3.62
N ALA A 15 -4.10 25.15 3.90
CA ALA A 15 -5.43 24.57 4.07
C ALA A 15 -6.13 24.97 5.38
N ILE A 16 -5.46 25.71 6.29
CA ILE A 16 -5.97 26.02 7.62
C ILE A 16 -5.35 27.32 8.18
N VAL A 17 -6.15 28.08 8.92
CA VAL A 17 -5.74 29.22 9.75
C VAL A 17 -6.06 28.92 11.20
N VAL A 18 -5.12 29.19 12.10
CA VAL A 18 -5.32 29.10 13.55
C VAL A 18 -5.55 30.47 14.11
N ILE A 19 -6.65 30.64 14.82
CA ILE A 19 -7.00 31.87 15.52
C ILE A 19 -6.40 31.78 16.93
N VAL A 20 -5.56 32.74 17.29
CA VAL A 20 -4.91 32.81 18.59
C VAL A 20 -5.33 34.05 19.33
N ASP A 21 -5.22 34.03 20.66
CA ASP A 21 -5.36 35.23 21.50
C ASP A 21 -4.04 36.04 21.60
N GLU A 22 -4.05 37.09 22.41
CA GLU A 22 -2.90 37.98 22.64
C GLU A 22 -1.67 37.23 23.19
N ASN A 23 -1.88 36.09 23.86
CA ASN A 23 -0.84 35.22 24.40
C ASN A 23 -0.46 34.08 23.43
N ARG A 24 -0.90 34.15 22.17
CA ARG A 24 -0.70 33.10 21.14
C ARG A 24 -1.32 31.74 21.49
N ILE A 25 -2.32 31.71 22.38
CA ILE A 25 -3.04 30.45 22.69
C ILE A 25 -4.10 30.17 21.62
N PRO A 26 -4.17 28.96 21.03
CA PRO A 26 -5.18 28.62 20.04
C PRO A 26 -6.61 28.72 20.58
N ARG A 27 -7.45 29.52 19.94
CA ARG A 27 -8.85 29.76 20.30
C ARG A 27 -9.86 29.27 19.29
N GLY A 28 -9.42 29.02 18.05
CA GLY A 28 -10.25 28.54 16.99
C GLY A 28 -9.42 28.08 15.79
N VAL A 29 -10.00 27.29 14.93
CA VAL A 29 -9.43 26.92 13.63
C VAL A 29 -10.45 27.16 12.53
N LEU A 30 -9.96 27.56 11.35
CA LEU A 30 -10.73 27.77 10.15
C LEU A 30 -10.05 27.01 8.99
N THR A 31 -10.78 26.16 8.30
CA THR A 31 -10.28 25.39 7.15
C THR A 31 -10.89 25.90 5.86
N GLU A 32 -10.31 25.51 4.71
CA GLU A 32 -10.90 25.76 3.38
C GLU A 32 -12.34 25.22 3.30
N GLN A 33 -12.62 24.08 3.92
CA GLN A 33 -14.00 23.53 3.95
C GLN A 33 -14.95 24.41 4.76
N ASP A 34 -14.49 25.03 5.85
CA ASP A 34 -15.29 25.97 6.62
C ASP A 34 -15.59 27.23 5.80
N VAL A 35 -14.61 27.71 5.00
CA VAL A 35 -14.82 28.83 4.09
C VAL A 35 -15.94 28.51 3.11
N VAL A 36 -15.90 27.34 2.44
CA VAL A 36 -16.92 26.94 1.47
C VAL A 36 -18.28 26.71 2.13
N ARG A 37 -18.32 26.05 3.30
CA ARG A 37 -19.59 25.63 3.92
C ARG A 37 -20.25 26.70 4.77
N ARG A 38 -19.47 27.56 5.40
CA ARG A 38 -19.96 28.49 6.43
C ARG A 38 -19.84 29.96 6.05
N ILE A 39 -18.88 30.34 5.19
CA ILE A 39 -18.53 31.72 4.89
C ILE A 39 -19.00 32.11 3.48
N ALA A 40 -18.62 31.35 2.46
CA ALA A 40 -18.89 31.70 1.08
C ALA A 40 -20.39 31.96 0.83
N PHE A 41 -20.70 33.14 0.26
CA PHE A 41 -22.05 33.63 -0.04
C PHE A 41 -22.96 33.84 1.19
N ARG A 42 -22.42 33.82 2.41
CA ARG A 42 -23.23 33.93 3.65
C ARG A 42 -22.78 35.04 4.59
N LEU A 43 -21.51 35.39 4.54
CA LEU A 43 -20.92 36.38 5.47
C LEU A 43 -20.11 37.41 4.67
N GLU A 44 -20.10 38.64 5.18
CA GLU A 44 -19.25 39.73 4.67
C GLU A 44 -17.82 39.61 5.22
N ASP A 45 -16.84 40.15 4.49
CA ASP A 45 -15.42 40.11 4.87
C ASP A 45 -15.14 40.78 6.21
N SER A 46 -15.99 41.72 6.61
CA SER A 46 -15.92 42.44 7.91
C SER A 46 -16.40 41.61 9.10
N ALA A 47 -17.07 40.47 8.85
CA ALA A 47 -17.63 39.66 9.92
C ALA A 47 -16.56 39.11 10.88
N ALA A 48 -16.94 38.93 12.14
CA ALA A 48 -16.05 38.35 13.15
C ALA A 48 -15.91 36.83 12.98
N LEU A 49 -14.73 36.28 13.25
CA LEU A 49 -14.44 34.85 13.16
C LEU A 49 -15.10 34.01 14.25
N ASP A 50 -15.59 34.63 15.33
CA ASP A 50 -16.13 33.91 16.50
C ASP A 50 -17.31 32.99 16.20
N GLY A 51 -18.12 33.31 15.20
CA GLY A 51 -19.27 32.52 14.80
C GLY A 51 -18.98 31.39 13.81
N VAL A 52 -17.79 31.36 13.21
CA VAL A 52 -17.46 30.43 12.11
C VAL A 52 -16.28 29.52 12.40
N ALA A 53 -15.39 29.89 13.30
CA ALA A 53 -14.26 29.08 13.71
C ALA A 53 -14.70 27.80 14.46
N SER A 54 -14.08 26.70 14.14
CA SER A 54 -14.30 25.42 14.83
C SER A 54 -13.67 25.45 16.22
N ARG A 55 -14.48 25.12 17.26
CA ARG A 55 -14.10 25.12 18.68
C ARG A 55 -14.71 23.91 19.41
N PRO A 56 -14.08 23.38 20.50
CA PRO A 56 -12.77 23.74 21.03
C PRO A 56 -11.64 23.27 20.10
N VAL A 57 -10.49 24.00 20.12
CA VAL A 57 -9.30 23.61 19.34
C VAL A 57 -8.66 22.40 20.01
N ARG A 58 -8.46 21.34 19.23
CA ARG A 58 -7.68 20.18 19.65
C ARG A 58 -6.21 20.45 19.33
N VAL A 59 -5.36 20.36 20.33
CA VAL A 59 -3.93 20.63 20.24
C VAL A 59 -3.11 19.42 20.67
N ILE A 60 -1.84 19.37 20.23
CA ILE A 60 -0.82 18.45 20.72
C ILE A 60 0.31 19.28 21.32
N ARG A 61 0.98 18.77 22.35
CA ARG A 61 2.16 19.43 22.92
C ARG A 61 3.41 19.05 22.12
N SER A 62 4.36 19.98 22.03
CA SER A 62 5.63 19.76 21.33
C SER A 62 6.46 18.61 21.91
N GLY A 63 6.23 18.24 23.19
CA GLY A 63 6.86 17.10 23.86
C GLY A 63 6.07 15.79 23.76
N ASP A 64 4.86 15.78 23.18
CA ASP A 64 4.07 14.56 23.02
C ASP A 64 4.67 13.67 21.92
N LEU A 65 4.56 12.37 22.08
CA LEU A 65 5.01 11.43 21.07
C LEU A 65 4.17 11.56 19.79
N MET A 66 4.83 11.52 18.64
CA MET A 66 4.20 11.66 17.32
C MET A 66 3.06 10.66 17.10
N PHE A 67 3.19 9.43 17.62
CA PHE A 67 2.14 8.40 17.56
C PHE A 67 0.85 8.83 18.26
N HIS A 68 0.95 9.48 19.40
CA HIS A 68 -0.22 9.99 20.11
C HIS A 68 -0.89 11.11 19.31
N ALA A 69 -0.10 11.93 18.61
CA ALA A 69 -0.63 12.94 17.71
C ALA A 69 -1.46 12.31 16.59
N ILE A 70 -0.89 11.33 15.88
CA ILE A 70 -1.57 10.62 14.79
C ILE A 70 -2.84 9.94 15.28
N ALA A 71 -2.78 9.19 16.39
CA ALA A 71 -3.95 8.52 16.95
C ALA A 71 -5.06 9.51 17.33
N ARG A 72 -4.71 10.70 17.89
CA ARG A 72 -5.66 11.78 18.18
C ARG A 72 -6.26 12.39 16.91
N MET A 73 -5.43 12.65 15.89
CA MET A 73 -5.86 13.22 14.61
C MET A 73 -6.85 12.30 13.92
N ARG A 74 -6.55 11.00 13.86
CA ARG A 74 -7.41 9.99 13.26
C ARG A 74 -8.74 9.82 13.99
N ARG A 75 -8.72 9.62 15.30
CA ARG A 75 -9.96 9.51 16.11
C ARG A 75 -10.86 10.74 16.00
N ALA A 76 -10.27 11.88 15.74
CA ALA A 76 -10.97 13.15 15.61
C ALA A 76 -11.28 13.54 14.16
N HIS A 77 -10.89 12.70 13.16
CA HIS A 77 -10.98 12.99 11.73
C HIS A 77 -10.32 14.31 11.35
N LEU A 78 -9.18 14.64 11.96
CA LEU A 78 -8.43 15.88 11.73
C LEU A 78 -7.25 15.62 10.77
N ARG A 79 -7.11 16.44 9.75
CA ARG A 79 -5.94 16.45 8.86
C ARG A 79 -4.83 17.39 9.37
N HIS A 80 -5.19 18.34 10.23
CA HIS A 80 -4.28 19.34 10.78
C HIS A 80 -4.52 19.47 12.28
N MET A 81 -3.45 19.58 13.07
CA MET A 81 -3.50 19.77 14.51
C MET A 81 -2.46 20.81 14.96
N PRO A 82 -2.88 21.91 15.60
CA PRO A 82 -1.95 22.87 16.15
C PRO A 82 -1.05 22.26 17.22
N VAL A 83 0.24 22.60 17.18
CA VAL A 83 1.25 22.20 18.18
C VAL A 83 1.46 23.35 19.14
N VAL A 84 1.41 23.06 20.43
CA VAL A 84 1.62 24.03 21.48
C VAL A 84 2.83 23.65 22.36
N ASP A 85 3.45 24.65 22.96
CA ASP A 85 4.49 24.47 23.98
C ASP A 85 3.91 24.22 25.39
N ASP A 86 4.78 24.16 26.41
CA ASP A 86 4.38 23.96 27.80
C ASP A 86 3.58 25.14 28.39
N ARG A 87 3.53 26.30 27.70
CA ARG A 87 2.75 27.49 28.07
C ARG A 87 1.45 27.55 27.26
N ASP A 88 1.06 26.49 26.55
CA ASP A 88 -0.07 26.42 25.64
C ASP A 88 0.00 27.42 24.46
N GLN A 89 1.20 27.98 24.15
CA GLN A 89 1.40 28.90 23.03
C GLN A 89 1.59 28.11 21.72
N LEU A 90 0.99 28.58 20.63
CA LEU A 90 1.13 28.00 19.31
C LEU A 90 2.59 28.09 18.82
N VAL A 91 3.22 26.94 18.57
CA VAL A 91 4.60 26.84 18.08
C VAL A 91 4.69 26.23 16.68
N GLY A 92 3.61 25.61 16.21
CA GLY A 92 3.61 25.02 14.88
C GLY A 92 2.28 24.37 14.51
N MET A 93 2.30 23.68 13.36
CA MET A 93 1.19 22.91 12.83
C MET A 93 1.67 21.51 12.44
N LEU A 94 0.97 20.49 12.88
CA LEU A 94 1.19 19.12 12.45
C LEU A 94 0.14 18.75 11.40
N THR A 95 0.57 18.27 10.24
CA THR A 95 -0.31 17.64 9.24
C THR A 95 -0.28 16.14 9.44
N LEU A 96 -1.40 15.46 9.19
CA LEU A 96 -1.45 13.99 9.33
C LEU A 96 -0.45 13.31 8.39
N ASP A 97 -0.39 13.77 7.13
CA ASP A 97 0.54 13.21 6.14
C ASP A 97 2.00 13.47 6.51
N GLY A 98 2.31 14.68 7.01
CA GLY A 98 3.66 15.02 7.50
C GLY A 98 4.05 14.23 8.75
N ALA A 99 3.10 13.98 9.66
CA ALA A 99 3.32 13.15 10.83
C ALA A 99 3.61 11.69 10.46
N LEU A 100 2.84 11.13 9.53
CA LEU A 100 3.04 9.78 9.03
C LEU A 100 4.37 9.63 8.29
N ALA A 101 4.73 10.61 7.45
CA ALA A 101 6.01 10.63 6.76
C ALA A 101 7.20 10.72 7.73
N ALA A 102 7.09 11.55 8.78
CA ALA A 102 8.14 11.71 9.79
C ALA A 102 8.33 10.44 10.64
N ILE A 103 7.25 9.76 11.03
CA ILE A 103 7.35 8.47 11.74
C ILE A 103 8.00 7.42 10.86
N ASN A 104 7.57 7.30 9.62
CA ASN A 104 8.17 6.34 8.70
C ASN A 104 9.68 6.57 8.57
N SER A 105 10.11 7.84 8.47
CA SER A 105 11.54 8.19 8.43
C SER A 105 12.25 7.85 9.74
N GLN A 106 11.73 8.28 10.89
CA GLN A 106 12.38 8.04 12.19
C GLN A 106 12.49 6.56 12.58
N LEU A 107 11.44 5.78 12.31
CA LEU A 107 11.45 4.35 12.62
C LEU A 107 12.38 3.57 11.69
N VAL A 108 12.42 3.97 10.41
CA VAL A 108 13.39 3.43 9.46
C VAL A 108 14.81 3.78 9.89
N ASP A 109 15.08 5.04 10.25
CA ASP A 109 16.39 5.47 10.75
C ASP A 109 16.80 4.73 12.03
N GLN A 110 15.87 4.46 12.94
CA GLN A 110 16.12 3.67 14.15
C GLN A 110 16.44 2.21 13.82
N ILE A 111 15.71 1.59 12.91
CA ILE A 111 15.97 0.23 12.43
C ILE A 111 17.28 0.19 11.66
N GLU A 112 17.58 1.18 10.82
CA GLU A 112 18.85 1.32 10.11
C GLU A 112 20.05 1.46 11.05
N ASN A 113 19.88 2.21 12.15
CA ASN A 113 20.93 2.36 13.17
C ASN A 113 21.14 1.12 14.03
N LEU A 114 20.19 0.18 14.08
CA LEU A 114 20.34 -1.08 14.83
C LEU A 114 21.33 -2.04 14.17
N THR A 115 21.60 -1.89 12.87
CA THR A 115 22.58 -2.75 12.17
C THR A 115 23.38 -1.93 11.16
N GLN A 116 24.68 -1.84 11.40
CA GLN A 116 25.64 -1.26 10.43
C GLN A 116 26.05 -2.26 9.32
N ALA A 117 25.61 -3.53 9.44
CA ALA A 117 25.98 -4.60 8.52
C ALA A 117 24.95 -4.78 7.42
N ASP A 118 25.38 -4.63 6.16
CA ASP A 118 24.59 -4.90 4.95
C ASP A 118 24.70 -6.39 4.55
N ASP A 119 24.61 -7.32 5.52
CA ASP A 119 24.67 -8.76 5.30
C ASP A 119 23.34 -9.44 5.70
N PRO A 120 23.10 -10.71 5.31
CA PRO A 120 21.86 -11.41 5.66
C PRO A 120 21.60 -11.52 7.16
N ALA A 121 22.64 -11.66 7.99
CA ALA A 121 22.50 -11.78 9.44
C ALA A 121 22.01 -10.46 10.06
N GLY A 122 22.57 -9.31 9.61
CA GLY A 122 22.08 -7.99 9.98
C GLY A 122 20.62 -7.79 9.59
N MET A 123 20.22 -8.24 8.41
CA MET A 123 18.83 -8.10 7.93
C MET A 123 17.84 -8.96 8.72
N THR A 124 18.28 -10.10 9.28
CA THR A 124 17.44 -10.88 10.20
C THR A 124 17.09 -10.09 11.46
N LEU A 125 18.04 -9.31 12.00
CA LEU A 125 17.79 -8.44 13.15
C LEU A 125 16.84 -7.28 12.79
N VAL A 126 17.00 -6.69 11.59
CA VAL A 126 16.08 -5.66 11.08
C VAL A 126 14.66 -6.20 11.00
N ARG A 127 14.47 -7.42 10.50
CA ARG A 127 13.14 -8.05 10.45
C ARG A 127 12.53 -8.32 11.81
N ALA A 128 13.33 -8.78 12.77
CA ALA A 128 12.86 -8.98 14.15
C ALA A 128 12.39 -7.65 14.77
N ALA A 129 13.15 -6.56 14.58
CA ALA A 129 12.77 -5.24 15.04
C ALA A 129 11.51 -4.72 14.31
N GLN A 130 11.38 -4.97 13.01
CA GLN A 130 10.20 -4.61 12.22
C GLN A 130 8.90 -5.17 12.81
N ILE A 131 8.90 -6.44 13.23
CA ILE A 131 7.74 -7.09 13.84
C ILE A 131 7.38 -6.39 15.17
N GLN A 132 8.37 -6.11 16.02
CA GLN A 132 8.15 -5.41 17.29
C GLN A 132 7.57 -4.02 17.09
N VAL A 133 8.09 -3.27 16.11
CA VAL A 133 7.56 -1.95 15.75
C VAL A 133 6.14 -2.05 15.22
N ALA A 134 5.83 -3.02 14.36
CA ALA A 134 4.47 -3.22 13.85
C ALA A 134 3.49 -3.55 14.98
N GLU A 135 3.89 -4.38 15.95
CA GLU A 135 3.08 -4.70 17.14
C GLU A 135 2.83 -3.46 18.02
N GLN A 136 3.86 -2.64 18.24
CA GLN A 136 3.71 -1.40 19.01
C GLN A 136 2.75 -0.43 18.32
N LEU A 137 2.93 -0.19 17.03
CA LEU A 137 2.05 0.69 16.25
C LEU A 137 0.59 0.21 16.25
N PHE A 138 0.38 -1.11 16.15
CA PHE A 138 -0.94 -1.68 16.23
C PHE A 138 -1.58 -1.49 17.61
N SER A 139 -0.80 -1.64 18.68
CA SER A 139 -1.23 -1.39 20.06
C SER A 139 -1.56 0.09 20.32
N ASP A 140 -0.94 0.99 19.56
CA ASP A 140 -1.16 2.43 19.62
C ASP A 140 -2.30 2.90 18.68
N ASP A 141 -3.14 1.97 18.21
CA ASP A 141 -4.28 2.21 17.30
C ASP A 141 -3.88 2.89 15.97
N VAL A 142 -2.64 2.70 15.49
CA VAL A 142 -2.24 3.15 14.15
C VAL A 142 -2.98 2.29 13.11
N PRO A 143 -3.63 2.92 12.11
CA PRO A 143 -4.35 2.17 11.10
C PRO A 143 -3.47 1.15 10.36
N THR A 144 -4.01 -0.03 10.14
CA THR A 144 -3.28 -1.14 9.53
C THR A 144 -2.64 -0.81 8.18
N PRO A 145 -3.27 -0.07 7.24
CA PRO A 145 -2.62 0.28 5.99
C PRO A 145 -1.32 1.09 6.15
N GLU A 146 -1.23 1.93 7.18
CA GLU A 146 -0.01 2.68 7.50
C GLU A 146 1.09 1.74 8.06
N ILE A 147 0.69 0.77 8.88
CA ILE A 147 1.62 -0.27 9.38
C ILE A 147 2.12 -1.12 8.20
N GLN A 148 1.24 -1.52 7.28
CA GLN A 148 1.61 -2.24 6.06
C GLN A 148 2.57 -1.42 5.17
N SER A 149 2.32 -0.12 5.03
CA SER A 149 3.19 0.78 4.29
C SER A 149 4.60 0.85 4.90
N LEU A 150 4.70 0.97 6.23
CA LEU A 150 5.98 0.93 6.94
C LEU A 150 6.69 -0.42 6.76
N VAL A 151 5.98 -1.52 6.99
CA VAL A 151 6.51 -2.88 6.79
C VAL A 151 7.04 -3.06 5.37
N SER A 152 6.30 -2.60 4.36
CA SER A 152 6.73 -2.64 2.96
C SER A 152 7.96 -1.77 2.70
N HIS A 153 8.04 -0.60 3.33
CA HIS A 153 9.19 0.29 3.19
C HIS A 153 10.47 -0.37 3.73
N ILE A 154 10.40 -0.97 4.92
CA ILE A 154 11.51 -1.71 5.53
C ILE A 154 11.91 -2.92 4.66
N ASN A 155 10.94 -3.69 4.17
CA ASN A 155 11.21 -4.80 3.27
C ASN A 155 11.92 -4.34 1.98
N ASN A 156 11.48 -3.22 1.41
CA ASN A 156 12.14 -2.64 0.24
C ASN A 156 13.56 -2.16 0.53
N ASP A 157 13.84 -1.71 1.76
CA ASP A 157 15.19 -1.37 2.19
C ASP A 157 16.07 -2.62 2.33
N ILE A 158 15.54 -3.71 2.91
CA ILE A 158 16.23 -5.00 2.94
C ILE A 158 16.59 -5.46 1.51
N TYR A 159 15.66 -5.38 0.55
CA TYR A 159 15.95 -5.67 -0.86
C TYR A 159 17.09 -4.82 -1.42
N ARG A 160 17.10 -3.50 -1.15
CA ARG A 160 18.17 -2.58 -1.60
C ARG A 160 19.53 -2.96 -1.02
N ARG A 161 19.58 -3.27 0.27
CA ARG A 161 20.81 -3.65 0.97
C ARG A 161 21.34 -5.00 0.47
N MET A 162 20.47 -6.00 0.36
CA MET A 162 20.85 -7.32 -0.14
C MET A 162 21.31 -7.27 -1.60
N MET A 163 20.68 -6.46 -2.45
CA MET A 163 21.16 -6.26 -3.82
C MET A 163 22.56 -5.63 -3.85
N ARG A 164 22.83 -4.59 -3.06
CA ARG A 164 24.16 -3.99 -2.95
C ARG A 164 25.21 -4.99 -2.43
N HIS A 165 24.85 -5.76 -1.42
CA HIS A 165 25.70 -6.81 -0.86
C HIS A 165 26.08 -7.85 -1.93
N CYS A 166 25.10 -8.35 -2.68
CA CYS A 166 25.36 -9.34 -3.74
C CYS A 166 26.24 -8.78 -4.85
N VAL A 167 25.99 -7.55 -5.31
CA VAL A 167 26.83 -6.90 -6.33
C VAL A 167 28.25 -6.72 -5.82
N ALA A 168 28.45 -6.18 -4.62
CA ALA A 168 29.79 -5.98 -4.04
C ALA A 168 30.53 -7.31 -3.85
N THR A 169 29.82 -8.37 -3.46
CA THR A 169 30.40 -9.70 -3.33
C THR A 169 30.87 -10.24 -4.68
N MET A 170 30.07 -10.10 -5.73
CA MET A 170 30.44 -10.49 -7.09
C MET A 170 31.63 -9.69 -7.62
N GLU A 171 31.70 -8.39 -7.36
CA GLU A 171 32.83 -7.54 -7.71
C GLU A 171 34.12 -7.99 -7.02
N ASN A 172 34.05 -8.27 -5.72
CA ASN A 172 35.19 -8.75 -4.94
C ASN A 172 35.69 -10.14 -5.39
N GLU A 173 34.81 -10.97 -5.92
CA GLU A 173 35.14 -12.28 -6.51
C GLU A 173 35.64 -12.18 -7.96
N GLY A 174 35.78 -10.98 -8.51
CA GLY A 174 36.31 -10.77 -9.86
C GLY A 174 35.27 -10.97 -10.98
N ARG A 175 33.97 -11.02 -10.66
CA ARG A 175 32.89 -11.09 -11.65
C ARG A 175 32.63 -9.74 -12.32
N GLY A 176 33.22 -8.65 -11.80
CA GLY A 176 33.00 -7.28 -12.27
C GLY A 176 31.67 -6.68 -11.83
N SER A 177 31.47 -5.42 -12.17
CA SER A 177 30.21 -4.68 -11.94
C SER A 177 29.10 -5.16 -12.90
N PRO A 178 27.82 -4.86 -12.60
CA PRO A 178 26.70 -5.19 -13.48
C PRO A 178 26.98 -4.68 -14.93
N PRO A 179 26.95 -5.57 -15.94
CA PRO A 179 27.34 -5.21 -17.31
C PRO A 179 26.33 -4.28 -18.01
N ARG A 180 25.15 -4.12 -17.43
CA ARG A 180 24.07 -3.23 -17.89
C ARG A 180 23.34 -2.61 -16.72
N GLU A 181 22.74 -1.45 -16.94
CA GLU A 181 21.76 -0.88 -16.01
C GLU A 181 20.61 -1.86 -15.82
N PHE A 182 20.13 -1.95 -14.60
CA PHE A 182 19.01 -2.81 -14.25
C PHE A 182 18.14 -2.18 -13.14
N CYS A 183 16.92 -2.65 -13.02
CA CYS A 183 16.03 -2.31 -11.91
C CYS A 183 15.50 -3.61 -11.28
N LEU A 184 15.72 -3.75 -9.97
CA LEU A 184 14.99 -4.73 -9.17
C LEU A 184 13.58 -4.23 -8.94
N ILE A 185 12.59 -5.04 -9.28
CA ILE A 185 11.17 -4.79 -9.00
C ILE A 185 10.66 -5.75 -7.94
N VAL A 186 9.76 -5.26 -7.09
CA VAL A 186 8.97 -6.07 -6.15
C VAL A 186 7.52 -6.04 -6.62
N MET A 187 6.82 -7.17 -6.52
CA MET A 187 5.48 -7.39 -7.06
C MET A 187 4.46 -7.70 -5.97
N GLY A 188 3.21 -7.93 -6.35
CA GLY A 188 2.14 -8.31 -5.44
C GLY A 188 1.92 -7.30 -4.30
N SER A 189 1.73 -7.77 -3.08
CA SER A 189 1.51 -6.91 -1.91
C SER A 189 2.71 -6.00 -1.62
N GLY A 190 3.94 -6.46 -1.85
CA GLY A 190 5.15 -5.66 -1.72
C GLY A 190 5.18 -4.49 -2.72
N GLY A 191 4.80 -4.73 -3.97
CA GLY A 191 4.71 -3.71 -5.01
C GLY A 191 3.60 -2.69 -4.76
N ARG A 192 2.51 -3.09 -4.09
CA ARG A 192 1.44 -2.19 -3.65
C ARG A 192 1.78 -1.38 -2.39
N GLY A 193 2.81 -1.77 -1.64
CA GLY A 193 3.10 -1.17 -0.35
C GLY A 193 2.17 -1.68 0.77
N GLU A 194 1.67 -2.91 0.64
CA GLU A 194 0.63 -3.52 1.48
C GLU A 194 1.11 -4.84 2.12
N SER A 195 2.42 -4.96 2.39
CA SER A 195 3.00 -6.17 2.97
C SER A 195 2.47 -6.42 4.38
N TYR A 196 2.23 -7.69 4.67
CA TYR A 196 2.00 -8.20 6.02
C TYR A 196 3.33 -8.57 6.69
N LEU A 197 3.26 -9.13 7.93
CA LEU A 197 4.43 -9.40 8.75
C LEU A 197 5.41 -10.42 8.15
N ASN A 198 4.90 -11.38 7.38
CA ASN A 198 5.73 -12.43 6.78
C ASN A 198 5.47 -12.55 5.26
N PRO A 199 5.91 -11.54 4.46
CA PRO A 199 5.79 -11.62 3.01
C PRO A 199 6.80 -12.61 2.45
N ASP A 200 6.41 -13.31 1.39
CA ASP A 200 7.31 -14.08 0.54
C ASP A 200 8.05 -13.19 -0.48
N GLN A 201 9.00 -13.79 -1.18
CA GLN A 201 9.82 -13.10 -2.16
C GLN A 201 9.08 -13.02 -3.50
N ASP A 202 8.35 -11.93 -3.77
CA ASP A 202 7.80 -11.63 -5.09
C ASP A 202 8.64 -10.54 -5.77
N ASN A 203 9.57 -10.94 -6.65
CA ASN A 203 10.49 -9.99 -7.26
C ASN A 203 10.86 -10.34 -8.70
N GLY A 204 11.43 -9.36 -9.42
CA GLY A 204 11.91 -9.54 -10.78
C GLY A 204 12.99 -8.53 -11.15
N LEU A 205 13.61 -8.71 -12.31
CA LEU A 205 14.59 -7.77 -12.87
C LEU A 205 14.13 -7.23 -14.21
N ILE A 206 14.28 -5.91 -14.37
CA ILE A 206 14.23 -5.23 -15.66
C ILE A 206 15.67 -4.83 -16.00
N ILE A 207 16.21 -5.34 -17.09
CA ILE A 207 17.58 -5.08 -17.53
C ILE A 207 17.52 -4.13 -18.74
N ALA A 208 18.40 -3.14 -18.82
CA ALA A 208 18.51 -2.31 -20.01
C ALA A 208 18.82 -3.17 -21.25
N ASP A 209 18.27 -2.80 -22.39
CA ASP A 209 18.43 -3.56 -23.63
C ASP A 209 19.89 -3.67 -24.06
N TYR A 210 20.26 -4.79 -24.66
CA TYR A 210 21.58 -5.09 -25.16
C TYR A 210 21.52 -5.90 -26.47
N PRO A 211 22.59 -5.92 -27.27
CA PRO A 211 22.67 -6.73 -28.49
C PRO A 211 22.60 -8.24 -28.18
N ASP A 212 21.93 -9.00 -29.06
CA ASP A 212 21.66 -10.43 -28.84
C ASP A 212 22.95 -11.28 -28.81
N ASP A 213 24.05 -10.84 -29.47
CA ASP A 213 25.38 -11.48 -29.43
C ASP A 213 26.07 -11.40 -28.06
N GLN A 214 25.59 -10.54 -27.15
CA GLN A 214 26.10 -10.40 -25.77
C GLN A 214 25.22 -11.16 -24.75
N HIS A 215 24.19 -11.89 -25.21
CA HIS A 215 23.17 -12.47 -24.34
C HIS A 215 23.76 -13.41 -23.28
N ASP A 216 24.57 -14.38 -23.70
CA ASP A 216 25.06 -15.42 -22.78
C ASP A 216 25.90 -14.84 -21.64
N ALA A 217 26.72 -13.83 -21.91
CA ALA A 217 27.55 -13.20 -20.89
C ALA A 217 26.72 -12.32 -19.94
N ILE A 218 25.78 -11.53 -20.48
CA ILE A 218 24.98 -10.60 -19.70
C ILE A 218 23.92 -11.34 -18.90
N ASP A 219 23.16 -12.27 -19.51
CA ASP A 219 22.16 -13.08 -18.80
C ASP A 219 22.82 -13.99 -17.75
N GLY A 220 24.02 -14.54 -18.05
CA GLY A 220 24.80 -15.32 -17.08
C GLY A 220 25.12 -14.53 -15.82
N TYR A 221 25.55 -13.24 -15.94
CA TYR A 221 25.79 -12.36 -14.81
C TYR A 221 24.51 -12.15 -13.98
N PHE A 222 23.41 -11.76 -14.63
CA PHE A 222 22.14 -11.48 -13.93
C PHE A 222 21.47 -12.74 -13.37
N SER A 223 21.72 -13.91 -13.97
CA SER A 223 21.30 -15.20 -13.41
C SER A 223 22.00 -15.45 -12.07
N GLU A 224 23.32 -15.35 -12.05
CA GLU A 224 24.10 -15.52 -10.81
C GLU A 224 23.71 -14.48 -9.74
N LEU A 225 23.55 -13.21 -10.13
CA LEU A 225 23.10 -12.15 -9.22
C LEU A 225 21.73 -12.47 -8.61
N SER A 226 20.79 -12.97 -9.43
CA SER A 226 19.44 -13.33 -8.99
C SER A 226 19.44 -14.52 -8.02
N GLU A 227 20.29 -15.53 -8.25
CA GLU A 227 20.47 -16.67 -7.35
C GLU A 227 21.00 -16.22 -5.99
N ARG A 228 22.06 -15.39 -5.99
CA ARG A 228 22.66 -14.83 -4.79
C ARG A 228 21.65 -13.98 -4.00
N LEU A 229 20.90 -13.11 -4.69
CA LEU A 229 19.86 -12.29 -4.07
C LEU A 229 18.79 -13.16 -3.42
N THR A 230 18.28 -14.18 -4.13
CA THR A 230 17.25 -15.09 -3.61
C THR A 230 17.72 -15.79 -2.34
N GLN A 231 18.97 -16.26 -2.33
CA GLN A 231 19.58 -16.91 -1.16
C GLN A 231 19.80 -15.92 0.00
N ALA A 232 20.31 -14.72 -0.29
CA ALA A 232 20.54 -13.68 0.71
C ALA A 232 19.23 -13.22 1.36
N MET A 233 18.16 -13.03 0.58
CA MET A 233 16.83 -12.71 1.08
C MET A 233 16.25 -13.82 1.94
N HIS A 234 16.43 -15.08 1.52
CA HIS A 234 16.01 -16.23 2.32
C HIS A 234 16.75 -16.29 3.66
N ALA A 235 18.06 -16.10 3.64
CA ALA A 235 18.90 -16.05 4.85
C ALA A 235 18.55 -14.85 5.75
N ALA A 236 18.09 -13.73 5.18
CA ALA A 236 17.55 -12.60 5.92
C ALA A 236 16.15 -12.84 6.51
N GLY A 237 15.59 -14.05 6.36
CA GLY A 237 14.30 -14.44 6.93
C GLY A 237 13.08 -14.11 6.04
N MET A 238 13.28 -13.88 4.74
CA MET A 238 12.19 -13.70 3.79
C MET A 238 11.98 -15.01 3.01
N PRO A 239 10.85 -15.72 3.20
CA PRO A 239 10.64 -17.03 2.59
C PRO A 239 10.56 -16.96 1.06
N LEU A 240 10.90 -18.07 0.42
CA LEU A 240 10.77 -18.21 -1.03
C LEU A 240 9.29 -18.18 -1.46
N CYS A 241 9.01 -17.58 -2.61
CA CYS A 241 7.69 -17.63 -3.20
C CYS A 241 7.38 -19.02 -3.75
N ASN A 242 6.32 -19.65 -3.26
CA ASN A 242 5.85 -20.97 -3.73
C ASN A 242 5.41 -20.93 -5.22
N GLY A 243 4.98 -19.79 -5.72
CA GLY A 243 4.66 -19.55 -7.13
C GLY A 243 5.87 -19.33 -8.02
N TYR A 244 7.09 -19.34 -7.46
CA TYR A 244 8.35 -19.11 -8.18
C TYR A 244 8.41 -17.73 -8.87
N VAL A 245 7.77 -16.73 -8.27
CA VAL A 245 7.71 -15.34 -8.74
C VAL A 245 8.97 -14.60 -8.24
N MET A 246 10.13 -15.00 -8.72
CA MET A 246 11.43 -14.46 -8.30
C MET A 246 12.36 -14.31 -9.49
N ALA A 247 13.27 -13.33 -9.45
CA ALA A 247 14.22 -13.02 -10.52
C ALA A 247 15.13 -14.18 -10.91
N VAL A 248 15.33 -15.17 -10.03
CA VAL A 248 16.04 -16.41 -10.34
C VAL A 248 15.34 -17.21 -11.45
N ASN A 249 14.02 -17.09 -11.58
CA ASN A 249 13.26 -17.64 -12.69
C ASN A 249 13.35 -16.69 -13.90
N PRO A 250 13.83 -17.16 -15.08
CA PRO A 250 13.95 -16.32 -16.29
C PRO A 250 12.65 -15.64 -16.73
N LEU A 251 11.49 -16.17 -16.32
CA LEU A 251 10.20 -15.52 -16.59
C LEU A 251 10.13 -14.11 -15.97
N TRP A 252 10.79 -13.92 -14.83
CA TRP A 252 10.79 -12.67 -14.07
C TRP A 252 12.11 -11.88 -14.19
N ARG A 253 13.04 -12.30 -15.04
CA ARG A 253 14.30 -11.63 -15.37
C ARG A 253 14.38 -11.40 -16.89
N LYS A 254 14.18 -10.15 -17.31
CA LYS A 254 14.07 -9.80 -18.74
C LYS A 254 14.62 -8.42 -19.03
N THR A 255 15.03 -8.21 -20.29
CA THR A 255 15.29 -6.84 -20.77
C THR A 255 13.98 -6.03 -20.86
N ALA A 256 14.12 -4.69 -20.93
CA ALA A 256 12.96 -3.81 -21.12
C ALA A 256 12.17 -4.16 -22.38
N ARG A 257 12.87 -4.48 -23.48
CA ARG A 257 12.27 -4.94 -24.75
C ARG A 257 11.53 -6.27 -24.56
N GLN A 258 12.13 -7.23 -23.86
CA GLN A 258 11.52 -8.54 -23.61
C GLN A 258 10.29 -8.44 -22.70
N TRP A 259 10.29 -7.52 -21.71
CA TRP A 259 9.13 -7.26 -20.87
C TRP A 259 7.96 -6.69 -21.68
N ARG A 260 8.23 -5.73 -22.60
CA ARG A 260 7.18 -5.21 -23.49
C ARG A 260 6.63 -6.31 -24.40
N ALA A 261 7.49 -7.13 -25.00
CA ALA A 261 7.08 -8.25 -25.84
C ALA A 261 6.27 -9.30 -25.04
N GLN A 262 6.66 -9.57 -23.79
CA GLN A 262 5.91 -10.47 -22.90
C GLN A 262 4.52 -9.89 -22.58
N MET A 263 4.42 -8.59 -22.35
CA MET A 263 3.15 -7.90 -22.14
C MET A 263 2.25 -8.03 -23.37
N ASP A 264 2.78 -7.70 -24.55
CA ASP A 264 2.05 -7.83 -25.82
C ASP A 264 1.60 -9.28 -26.08
N TYR A 265 2.44 -10.26 -25.71
CA TYR A 265 2.10 -11.67 -25.79
C TYR A 265 0.94 -12.04 -24.86
N TRP A 266 0.96 -11.60 -23.60
CA TRP A 266 -0.13 -11.85 -22.66
C TRP A 266 -1.45 -11.22 -23.13
N LEU A 267 -1.38 -9.98 -23.62
CA LEU A 267 -2.55 -9.28 -24.20
C LEU A 267 -3.15 -10.02 -25.41
N ALA A 268 -2.30 -10.64 -26.24
CA ALA A 268 -2.74 -11.38 -27.41
C ALA A 268 -3.33 -12.75 -27.07
N GLN A 269 -2.73 -13.48 -26.11
CA GLN A 269 -3.10 -14.87 -25.81
C GLN A 269 -4.38 -15.00 -24.97
N ARG A 270 -4.62 -14.09 -24.01
CA ARG A 270 -5.81 -14.04 -23.15
C ARG A 270 -6.23 -15.39 -22.55
N ASN A 271 -5.26 -16.28 -22.29
CA ASN A 271 -5.53 -17.58 -21.66
C ASN A 271 -5.25 -17.53 -20.16
N GLY A 272 -5.84 -18.48 -19.39
CA GLY A 272 -5.81 -18.45 -17.94
C GLY A 272 -4.42 -18.42 -17.30
N SER A 273 -3.39 -18.97 -17.94
CA SER A 273 -2.02 -18.90 -17.42
C SER A 273 -1.39 -17.53 -17.66
N ALA A 274 -1.58 -16.96 -18.86
CA ALA A 274 -1.09 -15.62 -19.18
C ALA A 274 -1.74 -14.55 -18.30
N LEU A 275 -3.05 -14.67 -18.06
CA LEU A 275 -3.82 -13.73 -17.25
C LEU A 275 -3.36 -13.74 -15.77
N ARG A 276 -3.17 -14.92 -15.16
CA ARG A 276 -2.67 -15.02 -13.78
C ARG A 276 -1.27 -14.45 -13.60
N LEU A 277 -0.37 -14.68 -14.55
CA LEU A 277 0.99 -14.11 -14.51
C LEU A 277 0.97 -12.60 -14.69
N ALA A 278 0.12 -12.09 -15.58
CA ALA A 278 -0.07 -10.66 -15.78
C ALA A 278 -0.63 -9.98 -14.53
N ASP A 279 -1.59 -10.62 -13.85
CA ASP A 279 -2.21 -10.11 -12.63
C ASP A 279 -1.17 -9.84 -11.51
N ILE A 280 -0.31 -10.81 -11.22
CA ILE A 280 0.79 -10.65 -10.26
C ILE A 280 1.73 -9.51 -10.68
N PHE A 281 2.01 -9.41 -11.99
CA PHE A 281 2.94 -8.44 -12.55
C PHE A 281 2.43 -6.99 -12.49
N PHE A 282 1.13 -6.75 -12.62
CA PHE A 282 0.60 -5.38 -12.67
C PHE A 282 0.83 -4.55 -11.42
N ASP A 283 1.18 -5.15 -10.31
CA ASP A 283 1.46 -4.44 -9.06
C ASP A 283 2.96 -4.32 -8.77
N PHE A 284 3.84 -4.22 -9.79
CA PHE A 284 5.27 -4.06 -9.56
C PHE A 284 5.66 -2.63 -9.16
N ARG A 285 6.77 -2.53 -8.41
CA ARG A 285 7.44 -1.27 -8.03
C ARG A 285 8.96 -1.44 -8.14
N GLY A 286 9.66 -0.45 -8.72
CA GLY A 286 11.13 -0.42 -8.75
C GLY A 286 11.71 -0.09 -7.37
N VAL A 287 12.60 -0.96 -6.85
CA VAL A 287 13.14 -0.83 -5.48
C VAL A 287 14.64 -0.54 -5.47
N ALA A 288 15.43 -1.14 -6.33
CA ALA A 288 16.88 -0.95 -6.40
C ALA A 288 17.36 -0.81 -7.85
N GLY A 289 18.52 -0.19 -8.05
CA GLY A 289 19.08 0.08 -9.38
C GLY A 289 18.38 1.25 -10.08
N GLU A 290 18.31 1.20 -11.40
CA GLU A 290 17.83 2.29 -12.26
C GLU A 290 16.28 2.30 -12.34
N ARG A 291 15.63 3.05 -11.45
CA ARG A 291 14.16 3.07 -11.32
C ARG A 291 13.42 3.57 -12.56
N ARG A 292 14.08 4.36 -13.43
CA ARG A 292 13.45 4.82 -14.68
C ARG A 292 13.03 3.66 -15.59
N LEU A 293 13.74 2.52 -15.55
CA LEU A 293 13.35 1.32 -16.30
C LEU A 293 11.96 0.80 -15.87
N ALA A 294 11.71 0.79 -14.56
CA ALA A 294 10.41 0.41 -14.02
C ALA A 294 9.32 1.44 -14.35
N ALA A 295 9.62 2.74 -14.25
CA ALA A 295 8.67 3.80 -14.61
C ALA A 295 8.25 3.71 -16.08
N GLN A 296 9.21 3.62 -17.00
CA GLN A 296 8.93 3.49 -18.44
C GLN A 296 8.12 2.23 -18.78
N LEU A 297 8.36 1.13 -18.08
CA LEU A 297 7.56 -0.09 -18.27
C LEU A 297 6.15 0.07 -17.70
N ARG A 298 6.00 0.79 -16.59
CA ARG A 298 4.69 1.12 -16.01
C ARG A 298 3.86 1.96 -16.97
N ASP A 299 4.44 3.02 -17.53
CA ASP A 299 3.76 3.89 -18.49
C ASP A 299 3.32 3.09 -19.73
N TYR A 300 4.20 2.25 -20.27
CA TYR A 300 3.87 1.36 -21.40
C TYR A 300 2.68 0.45 -21.10
N ILE A 301 2.65 -0.18 -19.92
CA ILE A 301 1.58 -1.11 -19.53
C ILE A 301 0.27 -0.35 -19.33
N THR A 302 0.30 0.80 -18.65
CA THR A 302 -0.88 1.62 -18.39
C THR A 302 -1.53 2.06 -19.70
N ASP A 303 -0.73 2.55 -20.65
CA ASP A 303 -1.19 2.94 -21.98
C ASP A 303 -1.84 1.79 -22.76
N ARG A 304 -1.22 0.61 -22.71
CA ARG A 304 -1.72 -0.58 -23.41
C ARG A 304 -3.04 -1.10 -22.83
N LEU A 305 -3.19 -1.07 -21.51
CA LEU A 305 -4.35 -1.61 -20.81
C LEU A 305 -5.53 -0.65 -20.78
N HIS A 306 -5.32 0.65 -20.71
CA HIS A 306 -6.37 1.65 -20.73
C HIS A 306 -7.32 1.51 -21.96
N ASN A 307 -6.83 0.98 -23.05
CA ASN A 307 -7.60 0.80 -24.27
C ASN A 307 -8.03 -0.66 -24.54
N ASP A 308 -7.63 -1.62 -23.71
CA ASP A 308 -7.95 -3.05 -23.93
C ASP A 308 -8.96 -3.60 -22.90
N ARG A 309 -10.23 -3.17 -23.07
CA ARG A 309 -11.36 -3.67 -22.23
C ARG A 309 -11.50 -5.20 -22.33
N GLY A 310 -11.18 -5.79 -23.47
CA GLY A 310 -11.32 -7.22 -23.69
C GLY A 310 -10.34 -8.02 -22.82
N PHE A 311 -9.08 -7.59 -22.71
CA PHE A 311 -8.11 -8.22 -21.84
C PHE A 311 -8.49 -8.07 -20.36
N LEU A 312 -8.85 -6.88 -19.92
CA LEU A 312 -9.25 -6.61 -18.54
C LEU A 312 -10.50 -7.41 -18.13
N ARG A 313 -11.44 -7.59 -19.06
CA ARG A 313 -12.59 -8.47 -18.85
C ARG A 313 -12.16 -9.93 -18.61
N GLU A 314 -11.35 -10.50 -19.50
CA GLU A 314 -10.89 -11.89 -19.37
C GLU A 314 -10.05 -12.09 -18.10
N MET A 315 -9.18 -11.15 -17.77
CA MET A 315 -8.40 -11.16 -16.53
C MET A 315 -9.34 -11.19 -15.32
N TYR A 316 -10.30 -10.27 -15.26
CA TYR A 316 -11.25 -10.20 -14.17
C TYR A 316 -12.12 -11.47 -14.02
N LEU A 317 -12.56 -12.06 -15.13
CA LEU A 317 -13.35 -13.30 -15.12
C LEU A 317 -12.53 -14.51 -14.67
N GLN A 318 -11.22 -14.54 -14.88
CA GLN A 318 -10.35 -15.61 -14.36
C GLN A 318 -10.25 -15.59 -12.83
N ASP A 319 -10.32 -14.40 -12.23
CA ASP A 319 -10.23 -14.22 -10.77
C ASP A 319 -11.58 -14.47 -10.07
N GLU A 320 -12.66 -14.75 -10.82
CA GLU A 320 -13.97 -15.10 -10.27
C GLU A 320 -13.98 -16.36 -9.39
N GLY A 321 -12.98 -17.23 -9.52
CA GLY A 321 -12.80 -18.39 -8.64
C GLY A 321 -12.65 -18.05 -7.17
N PHE A 322 -12.26 -16.81 -6.85
CA PHE A 322 -12.17 -16.28 -5.49
C PHE A 322 -13.40 -15.43 -5.18
N GLY A 323 -14.47 -16.07 -4.69
CA GLY A 323 -15.66 -15.38 -4.19
C GLY A 323 -15.38 -14.68 -2.85
N VAL A 324 -16.26 -13.76 -2.47
CA VAL A 324 -16.26 -13.22 -1.10
C VAL A 324 -16.77 -14.28 -0.11
N ALA A 325 -16.28 -14.26 1.14
CA ALA A 325 -16.70 -15.21 2.18
C ALA A 325 -18.11 -14.96 2.71
N LEU A 326 -19.08 -14.60 1.85
CA LEU A 326 -20.45 -14.26 2.23
C LEU A 326 -21.46 -15.02 1.40
N GLY A 327 -22.22 -15.88 2.04
CA GLY A 327 -23.30 -16.68 1.48
C GLY A 327 -24.69 -16.07 1.62
N LEU A 328 -25.70 -16.92 1.44
CA LEU A 328 -27.10 -16.55 1.64
C LEU A 328 -27.36 -16.12 3.09
N PHE A 329 -28.24 -15.15 3.27
CA PHE A 329 -28.62 -14.59 4.57
C PHE A 329 -27.45 -14.02 5.38
N ASN A 330 -26.43 -13.49 4.70
CA ASN A 330 -25.23 -12.91 5.30
C ASN A 330 -24.41 -13.90 6.17
N ARG A 331 -24.53 -15.20 5.92
CA ARG A 331 -23.73 -16.20 6.64
C ARG A 331 -22.34 -16.31 6.03
N PHE A 332 -21.32 -16.36 6.88
CA PHE A 332 -19.97 -16.56 6.41
C PHE A 332 -19.77 -17.93 5.74
N ILE A 333 -19.01 -17.93 4.67
CA ILE A 333 -18.52 -19.14 4.01
C ILE A 333 -17.15 -19.46 4.58
N VAL A 334 -17.10 -20.45 5.46
CA VAL A 334 -15.88 -20.86 6.16
C VAL A 334 -15.17 -22.00 5.44
N GLU A 335 -13.87 -22.19 5.73
CA GLU A 335 -13.06 -23.29 5.23
C GLU A 335 -13.62 -24.64 5.69
N LYS A 336 -13.70 -25.61 4.77
CA LYS A 336 -14.23 -26.96 5.02
C LYS A 336 -13.28 -28.08 4.71
N ASN A 337 -12.34 -27.84 3.77
CA ASN A 337 -11.47 -28.87 3.21
C ASN A 337 -10.14 -28.95 3.95
N ASP A 338 -9.58 -27.81 4.34
CA ASP A 338 -8.39 -27.76 5.17
C ASP A 338 -8.74 -28.07 6.62
N LYS A 339 -8.23 -29.24 7.11
CA LYS A 339 -8.50 -29.68 8.47
C LYS A 339 -7.92 -28.77 9.55
N ALA A 340 -6.80 -28.11 9.24
CA ALA A 340 -6.12 -27.21 10.18
C ALA A 340 -6.92 -25.91 10.41
N HIS A 341 -7.66 -25.46 9.39
CA HIS A 341 -8.39 -24.19 9.36
C HIS A 341 -9.91 -24.36 9.23
N ARG A 342 -10.41 -25.56 9.56
CA ARG A 342 -11.83 -25.84 9.41
C ARG A 342 -12.69 -24.95 10.30
N GLY A 343 -13.62 -24.23 9.69
CA GLY A 343 -14.51 -23.29 10.38
C GLY A 343 -13.98 -21.86 10.41
N GLU A 344 -12.82 -21.60 9.87
CA GLU A 344 -12.18 -20.27 9.80
C GLU A 344 -12.42 -19.60 8.44
N LEU A 345 -12.19 -18.28 8.39
CA LEU A 345 -12.29 -17.45 7.20
C LEU A 345 -10.89 -17.12 6.66
N ASN A 346 -10.57 -17.51 5.44
CA ASN A 346 -9.36 -17.03 4.78
C ASN A 346 -9.59 -15.62 4.24
N LEU A 347 -9.46 -14.61 5.08
CA LEU A 347 -9.75 -13.22 4.71
C LEU A 347 -8.77 -12.62 3.69
N LYS A 348 -7.60 -13.23 3.45
CA LYS A 348 -6.74 -12.83 2.34
C LYS A 348 -7.39 -13.21 1.00
N ILE A 349 -7.82 -14.45 0.85
CA ILE A 349 -8.34 -14.96 -0.43
C ILE A 349 -9.79 -14.52 -0.66
N THR A 350 -10.60 -14.46 0.39
CA THR A 350 -12.05 -14.20 0.28
C THR A 350 -12.47 -12.80 0.75
N GLY A 351 -11.52 -11.96 1.11
CA GLY A 351 -11.74 -10.58 1.55
C GLY A 351 -10.86 -9.60 0.79
N THR A 352 -9.54 -9.52 1.10
CA THR A 352 -8.67 -8.51 0.49
C THR A 352 -8.42 -8.76 -0.99
N LEU A 353 -8.15 -10.00 -1.41
CA LEU A 353 -7.84 -10.30 -2.81
C LEU A 353 -8.99 -9.90 -3.76
N PRO A 354 -10.26 -10.28 -3.53
CA PRO A 354 -11.37 -9.84 -4.37
C PRO A 354 -11.53 -8.32 -4.48
N LEU A 355 -11.21 -7.56 -3.42
CA LEU A 355 -11.23 -6.11 -3.44
C LEU A 355 -10.07 -5.54 -4.26
N VAL A 356 -8.85 -6.03 -4.00
CA VAL A 356 -7.63 -5.60 -4.70
C VAL A 356 -7.75 -5.82 -6.21
N ASP A 357 -8.22 -6.99 -6.63
CA ASP A 357 -8.37 -7.36 -8.05
C ASP A 357 -9.43 -6.50 -8.74
N ALA A 358 -10.57 -6.27 -8.08
CA ALA A 358 -11.63 -5.41 -8.59
C ALA A 358 -11.15 -3.95 -8.76
N ILE A 359 -10.50 -3.39 -7.76
CA ILE A 359 -9.96 -2.02 -7.79
C ILE A 359 -8.81 -1.91 -8.80
N ARG A 360 -7.94 -2.93 -8.93
CA ARG A 360 -6.89 -2.96 -9.93
C ARG A 360 -7.46 -2.96 -11.35
N ALA A 361 -8.46 -3.79 -11.62
CA ALA A 361 -9.11 -3.83 -12.93
C ALA A 361 -9.70 -2.48 -13.32
N LEU A 362 -10.43 -1.82 -12.40
CA LEU A 362 -10.95 -0.46 -12.63
C LEU A 362 -9.82 0.56 -12.83
N ALA A 363 -8.79 0.52 -12.00
CA ALA A 363 -7.65 1.43 -12.09
C ALA A 363 -6.97 1.34 -13.45
N LEU A 364 -6.67 0.13 -13.91
CA LEU A 364 -6.05 -0.12 -15.22
C LEU A 364 -6.98 0.33 -16.37
N LEU A 365 -8.29 0.07 -16.26
CA LEU A 365 -9.28 0.51 -17.24
C LEU A 365 -9.31 2.03 -17.40
N HIS A 366 -9.11 2.77 -16.32
CA HIS A 366 -9.16 4.24 -16.28
C HIS A 366 -7.77 4.90 -16.32
N GLY A 367 -6.70 4.15 -16.65
CA GLY A 367 -5.36 4.70 -16.84
C GLY A 367 -4.68 5.15 -15.53
N VAL A 368 -5.10 4.61 -14.39
CA VAL A 368 -4.47 4.88 -13.09
C VAL A 368 -3.23 4.00 -12.93
N SER A 369 -2.06 4.63 -12.87
CA SER A 369 -0.75 3.95 -12.83
C SER A 369 -0.29 3.53 -11.43
N GLU A 370 -0.88 4.08 -10.39
CA GLU A 370 -0.59 3.75 -8.99
C GLU A 370 -0.93 2.29 -8.68
N THR A 371 -0.20 1.72 -7.70
CA THR A 371 -0.35 0.31 -7.34
C THR A 371 -1.14 0.09 -6.04
N GLY A 372 -1.02 0.99 -5.06
CA GLY A 372 -1.69 0.84 -3.76
C GLY A 372 -3.21 0.90 -3.84
N THR A 373 -3.90 -0.01 -3.15
CA THR A 373 -5.35 -0.17 -3.21
C THR A 373 -6.10 1.08 -2.79
N LEU A 374 -5.77 1.67 -1.63
CA LEU A 374 -6.43 2.90 -1.16
C LEU A 374 -6.13 4.11 -2.06
N VAL A 375 -4.92 4.18 -2.63
CA VAL A 375 -4.56 5.24 -3.58
C VAL A 375 -5.35 5.10 -4.87
N ARG A 376 -5.52 3.88 -5.37
CA ARG A 376 -6.37 3.58 -6.52
C ARG A 376 -7.83 3.96 -6.26
N ILE A 377 -8.40 3.63 -5.10
CA ILE A 377 -9.76 4.03 -4.70
C ILE A 377 -9.89 5.57 -4.73
N ALA A 378 -8.93 6.29 -4.14
CA ALA A 378 -8.95 7.75 -4.13
C ALA A 378 -8.86 8.35 -5.54
N ASN A 379 -8.00 7.81 -6.42
CA ASN A 379 -7.89 8.27 -7.81
C ASN A 379 -9.17 7.96 -8.64
N LEU A 380 -9.74 6.77 -8.47
CA LEU A 380 -11.00 6.40 -9.13
C LEU A 380 -12.17 7.29 -8.67
N HIS A 381 -12.19 7.65 -7.39
CA HIS A 381 -13.16 8.62 -6.87
C HIS A 381 -12.94 10.03 -7.47
N ALA A 382 -11.69 10.50 -7.54
CA ALA A 382 -11.37 11.78 -8.18
C ALA A 382 -11.77 11.82 -9.67
N LEU A 383 -11.67 10.69 -10.36
CA LEU A 383 -12.13 10.49 -11.74
C LEU A 383 -13.66 10.30 -11.86
N LYS A 384 -14.39 10.28 -10.73
CA LYS A 384 -15.85 10.03 -10.65
C LYS A 384 -16.26 8.65 -11.19
N VAL A 385 -15.35 7.68 -11.13
CA VAL A 385 -15.63 6.26 -11.43
C VAL A 385 -16.28 5.58 -10.22
N LEU A 386 -15.84 5.95 -9.02
CA LEU A 386 -16.48 5.61 -7.75
C LEU A 386 -17.17 6.87 -7.20
N ASP A 387 -18.37 6.73 -6.70
CA ASP A 387 -19.03 7.81 -5.96
C ASP A 387 -18.51 7.93 -4.52
N ASN A 388 -19.05 8.90 -3.74
CA ASN A 388 -18.59 9.14 -2.37
C ASN A 388 -18.83 7.92 -1.46
N ASP A 389 -19.99 7.31 -1.57
CA ASP A 389 -20.40 6.19 -0.71
C ASP A 389 -19.59 4.95 -1.07
N GLU A 390 -19.44 4.63 -2.34
CA GLU A 390 -18.61 3.51 -2.81
C GLU A 390 -17.16 3.64 -2.33
N ALA A 391 -16.55 4.82 -2.51
CA ALA A 391 -15.16 5.06 -2.10
C ALA A 391 -14.99 4.92 -0.58
N ASP A 392 -15.95 5.41 0.22
CA ASP A 392 -15.92 5.32 1.68
C ASP A 392 -16.11 3.87 2.14
N TYR A 393 -17.14 3.16 1.64
CA TYR A 393 -17.38 1.76 1.98
C TYR A 393 -16.23 0.84 1.61
N LEU A 394 -15.65 0.99 0.41
CA LEU A 394 -14.53 0.16 -0.05
C LEU A 394 -13.24 0.44 0.72
N SER A 395 -12.99 1.71 1.05
CA SER A 395 -11.87 2.08 1.93
C SER A 395 -12.06 1.52 3.34
N GLY A 396 -13.28 1.65 3.90
CA GLY A 396 -13.64 1.07 5.19
C GLY A 396 -13.50 -0.45 5.20
N ALA A 397 -13.92 -1.13 4.14
CA ALA A 397 -13.77 -2.57 3.97
C ALA A 397 -12.29 -2.99 3.98
N TYR A 398 -11.44 -2.28 3.23
CA TYR A 398 -10.00 -2.53 3.22
C TYR A 398 -9.38 -2.37 4.61
N HIS A 399 -9.68 -1.26 5.29
CA HIS A 399 -9.20 -1.00 6.66
C HIS A 399 -9.63 -2.10 7.64
N HIS A 400 -10.90 -2.50 7.61
CA HIS A 400 -11.43 -3.48 8.56
C HIS A 400 -10.83 -4.86 8.33
N ILE A 401 -10.84 -5.36 7.09
CA ILE A 401 -10.32 -6.70 6.77
C ILE A 401 -8.81 -6.77 7.03
N THR A 402 -8.04 -5.75 6.66
CA THR A 402 -6.59 -5.74 6.92
C THR A 402 -6.27 -5.68 8.41
N ASN A 403 -7.11 -4.98 9.21
CA ASN A 403 -6.97 -4.95 10.66
C ASN A 403 -7.18 -6.34 11.28
N LEU A 404 -8.24 -7.05 10.88
CA LEU A 404 -8.49 -8.42 11.35
C LEU A 404 -7.35 -9.37 10.99
N LEU A 405 -6.83 -9.27 9.77
CA LEU A 405 -5.70 -10.07 9.31
C LEU A 405 -4.41 -9.77 10.08
N LEU A 406 -4.06 -8.51 10.27
CA LEU A 406 -2.85 -8.15 10.99
C LEU A 406 -2.93 -8.55 12.47
N ARG A 407 -4.10 -8.36 13.11
CA ARG A 407 -4.37 -8.82 14.47
C ARG A 407 -4.16 -10.32 14.61
N GLN A 408 -4.68 -11.11 13.66
CA GLN A 408 -4.49 -12.57 13.67
C GLN A 408 -3.02 -12.95 13.51
N GLN A 409 -2.30 -12.33 12.59
CA GLN A 409 -0.88 -12.60 12.38
C GLN A 409 -0.04 -12.30 13.63
N MET A 410 -0.32 -11.22 14.33
CA MET A 410 0.32 -10.90 15.61
C MET A 410 -0.01 -11.93 16.69
N ALA A 411 -1.25 -12.42 16.73
CA ALA A 411 -1.64 -13.47 17.65
C ALA A 411 -0.92 -14.79 17.36
N ASP A 412 -0.80 -15.19 16.11
CA ASP A 412 -0.05 -16.38 15.67
C ASP A 412 1.43 -16.25 16.05
N GLN A 413 2.04 -15.10 15.75
CA GLN A 413 3.44 -14.81 16.09
C GLN A 413 3.71 -14.94 17.61
N ARG A 414 2.87 -14.33 18.45
CA ARG A 414 2.99 -14.39 19.90
C ARG A 414 2.85 -15.80 20.46
N GLN A 415 2.08 -16.65 19.77
CA GLN A 415 1.88 -18.05 20.15
C GLN A 415 2.93 -18.99 19.53
N GLY A 416 3.88 -18.45 18.74
CA GLY A 416 4.89 -19.26 18.04
C GLY A 416 4.29 -20.19 16.98
N LYS A 417 3.09 -19.85 16.48
CA LYS A 417 2.43 -20.57 15.40
C LYS A 417 2.91 -20.06 14.03
N GLU A 418 2.68 -20.86 13.01
CA GLU A 418 2.82 -20.40 11.64
C GLU A 418 1.84 -19.24 11.37
N ILE A 419 2.34 -18.13 10.83
CA ILE A 419 1.53 -16.95 10.53
C ILE A 419 0.55 -17.29 9.43
N SER A 420 -0.74 -17.11 9.71
CA SER A 420 -1.81 -17.47 8.80
C SER A 420 -2.66 -16.25 8.37
N TYR A 421 -3.54 -16.48 7.42
CA TYR A 421 -4.54 -15.50 6.96
C TYR A 421 -5.97 -15.92 7.34
N TYR A 422 -6.07 -16.87 8.27
CA TYR A 422 -7.31 -17.45 8.72
C TYR A 422 -7.77 -16.79 10.01
N VAL A 423 -9.03 -16.33 10.03
CA VAL A 423 -9.66 -15.69 11.18
C VAL A 423 -10.88 -16.52 11.58
N HIS A 424 -10.96 -16.91 12.85
CA HIS A 424 -12.10 -17.65 13.35
C HIS A 424 -13.28 -16.67 13.60
N PRO A 425 -14.49 -16.92 13.05
CA PRO A 425 -15.65 -16.03 13.25
C PRO A 425 -15.95 -15.76 14.74
N ASP A 426 -15.87 -16.77 15.60
CA ASP A 426 -16.13 -16.61 17.04
C ASP A 426 -15.11 -15.72 17.77
N SER A 427 -14.01 -15.33 17.11
CA SER A 427 -13.05 -14.37 17.66
C SER A 427 -13.45 -12.92 17.41
N LEU A 428 -14.48 -12.69 16.61
CA LEU A 428 -15.00 -11.37 16.29
C LEU A 428 -16.00 -10.92 17.38
N THR A 429 -16.00 -9.65 17.69
CA THR A 429 -17.08 -9.02 18.43
C THR A 429 -18.29 -8.84 17.51
N ASP A 430 -19.50 -8.71 18.07
CA ASP A 430 -20.73 -8.49 17.28
C ASP A 430 -20.56 -7.31 16.29
N ARG A 431 -19.89 -6.23 16.72
CA ARG A 431 -19.63 -5.08 15.87
C ARG A 431 -18.65 -5.39 14.74
N GLU A 432 -17.60 -6.17 15.00
CA GLU A 432 -16.64 -6.58 13.97
C GLU A 432 -17.27 -7.51 12.96
N ASP A 433 -18.17 -8.39 13.41
CA ASP A 433 -18.95 -9.27 12.56
C ASP A 433 -19.85 -8.47 11.61
N ASP A 434 -20.64 -7.53 12.14
CA ASP A 434 -21.49 -6.64 11.34
C ASP A 434 -20.65 -5.84 10.31
N MET A 435 -19.52 -5.27 10.74
CA MET A 435 -18.62 -4.52 9.85
C MET A 435 -18.00 -5.41 8.77
N LEU A 436 -17.66 -6.67 9.09
CA LEU A 436 -17.12 -7.62 8.11
C LEU A 436 -18.18 -8.02 7.08
N VAL A 437 -19.43 -8.25 7.53
CA VAL A 437 -20.56 -8.52 6.64
C VAL A 437 -20.77 -7.36 5.67
N ASP A 438 -20.77 -6.12 6.15
CA ASP A 438 -20.96 -4.94 5.29
C ASP A 438 -19.77 -4.72 4.34
N ALA A 439 -18.54 -4.96 4.79
CA ALA A 439 -17.34 -4.94 3.96
C ALA A 439 -17.42 -5.96 2.81
N LEU A 440 -17.80 -7.21 3.11
CA LEU A 440 -17.91 -8.26 2.11
C LEU A 440 -19.07 -8.01 1.13
N LYS A 441 -20.17 -7.36 1.57
CA LYS A 441 -21.25 -6.91 0.67
C LYS A 441 -20.74 -5.85 -0.30
N ALA A 442 -20.06 -4.80 0.19
CA ALA A 442 -19.55 -3.74 -0.65
C ALA A 442 -18.58 -4.28 -1.73
N ILE A 443 -17.72 -5.23 -1.35
CA ILE A 443 -16.81 -5.91 -2.28
C ILE A 443 -17.59 -6.72 -3.32
N ARG A 444 -18.61 -7.47 -2.91
CA ARG A 444 -19.46 -8.25 -3.82
C ARG A 444 -20.17 -7.35 -4.81
N ASP A 445 -20.80 -6.27 -4.32
CA ASP A 445 -21.57 -5.34 -5.14
C ASP A 445 -20.67 -4.62 -6.15
N LEU A 446 -19.46 -4.22 -5.77
CA LEU A 446 -18.43 -3.72 -6.69
C LEU A 446 -18.09 -4.75 -7.77
N ARG A 447 -17.88 -6.01 -7.40
CA ARG A 447 -17.55 -7.08 -8.33
C ARG A 447 -18.68 -7.35 -9.32
N GLU A 448 -19.92 -7.33 -8.87
CA GLU A 448 -21.11 -7.46 -9.74
C GLU A 448 -21.22 -6.29 -10.72
N ARG A 449 -20.96 -5.07 -10.26
CA ARG A 449 -20.91 -3.88 -11.13
C ARG A 449 -19.82 -4.01 -12.21
N ILE A 450 -18.60 -4.36 -11.84
CA ILE A 450 -17.49 -4.53 -12.80
C ILE A 450 -17.84 -5.62 -13.83
N ARG A 451 -18.45 -6.72 -13.39
CA ARG A 451 -18.92 -7.79 -14.30
C ARG A 451 -19.93 -7.24 -15.31
N SER A 452 -20.86 -6.41 -14.88
CA SER A 452 -21.82 -5.75 -15.75
C SER A 452 -21.14 -4.78 -16.71
N ASP A 453 -20.23 -3.93 -16.21
CA ASP A 453 -19.57 -2.87 -16.99
C ASP A 453 -18.58 -3.44 -18.03
N LEU A 454 -17.85 -4.50 -17.68
CA LEU A 454 -16.96 -5.19 -18.61
C LEU A 454 -17.68 -6.22 -19.48
N GLY A 455 -18.83 -6.75 -19.03
CA GLY A 455 -19.68 -7.70 -19.77
C GLY A 455 -20.66 -7.05 -20.74
N GLY A 456 -20.91 -5.76 -20.62
CA GLY A 456 -21.93 -5.01 -21.35
C GLY A 456 -21.68 -4.91 -22.84
N GLY A 457 -22.45 -5.68 -23.60
CA GLY A 457 -22.47 -5.66 -25.07
C GLY A 457 -23.18 -6.84 -25.72
N LEU A 458 -23.90 -7.65 -24.94
CA LEU A 458 -24.70 -8.77 -25.50
C LEU A 458 -26.14 -8.73 -24.96
N PHE A 459 -26.84 -7.61 -25.16
CA PHE A 459 -28.30 -7.58 -25.25
C PHE A 459 -28.72 -6.42 -26.17
#